data_9ac13cb19a97307534e1ccc5f059ec24
#
_entry.id   9ac13cb19a97307534e1ccc5f059ec24
#
_cell.length_a   1.000
_cell.length_b   1.000
_cell.length_c   1.000
_cell.angle_alpha   90.00
_cell.angle_beta   90.00
_cell.angle_gamma   90.00
#
_symmetry.space_group_name_H-M   'P 1'
#
loop_
_entity.id
_entity.type
_entity.pdbx_description
1 polymer ?
#
loop_
_entity_poly.entity_id
_entity_poly.type
_entity_poly.pdbx_seq_one_letter_code
_entity_poly.pdbx_strand_id
1 'polypeptide(L)'
;ELSSDGSVRLGHNVQLGYFAQNQAEYLDGKKTVIDTMIDAANETNRSKVRDILGSFLFRGEAVDKYVSVLSGGERNRLALAKLLLQPLNVLVMDEPTNHLDIQSKNVLKSALQNFEGTLILVSHDREFLQGLNDVVYEFKDRKIKPYLGDIDFYLEQRQLQNLRDAERRTPEKTTQKTSDNKRSYESQKKLKSLQNRLSKLEAAIAALEKDIKAIDLELEINYEATVLAPNFFDTYQAKKAELESLMQQWEILTETIEKHS
;
A
#
# COMPACT_ATOMS: atom_id res chain seq x y z
N GLU A 1 -10.50 20.28 6.33
CA GLU A 1 -9.05 20.49 6.55
C GLU A 1 -8.80 20.54 8.04
N LEU A 2 -7.98 19.61 8.53
CA LEU A 2 -7.47 19.66 9.90
C LEU A 2 -6.44 20.79 9.95
N SER A 3 -6.66 21.80 10.81
CA SER A 3 -5.66 22.83 11.03
C SER A 3 -4.43 22.18 11.67
N SER A 4 -3.31 22.19 10.99
CA SER A 4 -2.02 21.79 11.56
C SER A 4 -1.25 23.03 12.01
N ASP A 5 -0.69 22.95 13.21
CA ASP A 5 0.25 23.96 13.69
C ASP A 5 1.60 23.71 13.00
N GLY A 6 2.04 24.66 12.18
CA GLY A 6 3.31 24.56 11.48
C GLY A 6 3.32 25.27 10.14
N SER A 7 4.48 25.33 9.52
CA SER A 7 4.66 25.87 8.18
C SER A 7 5.48 24.93 7.31
N VAL A 8 5.05 24.76 6.05
CA VAL A 8 5.81 24.03 5.04
C VAL A 8 6.40 25.06 4.08
N ARG A 9 7.73 24.99 3.88
CA ARG A 9 8.43 25.83 2.92
C ARG A 9 9.13 24.98 1.89
N LEU A 10 8.75 25.12 0.63
CA LEU A 10 9.46 24.46 -0.48
C LEU A 10 10.79 25.15 -0.71
N GLY A 11 11.82 24.34 -1.01
CA GLY A 11 13.13 24.83 -1.39
C GLY A 11 13.12 25.50 -2.77
N HIS A 12 14.25 26.09 -3.14
CA HIS A 12 14.42 26.67 -4.47
C HIS A 12 14.46 25.57 -5.52
N ASN A 13 13.82 25.80 -6.66
CA ASN A 13 13.70 24.85 -7.78
C ASN A 13 12.98 23.51 -7.47
N VAL A 14 12.18 23.42 -6.40
CA VAL A 14 11.36 22.26 -6.13
C VAL A 14 10.14 22.26 -7.05
N GLN A 15 10.03 21.22 -7.88
CA GLN A 15 8.86 20.92 -8.71
C GLN A 15 8.15 19.72 -8.10
N LEU A 16 7.14 20.01 -7.28
CA LEU A 16 6.39 19.03 -6.51
C LEU A 16 5.23 18.46 -7.32
N GLY A 17 5.20 17.14 -7.47
CA GLY A 17 4.02 16.38 -7.89
C GLY A 17 3.33 15.77 -6.68
N TYR A 18 2.01 15.81 -6.67
CA TYR A 18 1.21 15.14 -5.65
C TYR A 18 0.18 14.22 -6.30
N PHE A 19 0.19 12.96 -5.91
CA PHE A 19 -0.79 11.97 -6.33
C PHE A 19 -1.70 11.61 -5.17
N ALA A 20 -2.92 12.16 -5.20
CA ALA A 20 -3.96 11.87 -4.22
C ALA A 20 -4.75 10.62 -4.59
N GLN A 21 -5.40 10.00 -3.62
CA GLN A 21 -6.21 8.79 -3.79
C GLN A 21 -7.28 8.90 -4.90
N ASN A 22 -7.82 10.11 -5.20
CA ASN A 22 -8.89 10.32 -6.18
C ASN A 22 -8.41 11.03 -7.45
N GLN A 23 -7.11 11.00 -7.76
CA GLN A 23 -6.53 11.73 -8.89
C GLN A 23 -7.15 11.35 -10.25
N ALA A 24 -7.57 10.10 -10.40
CA ALA A 24 -8.21 9.60 -11.62
C ALA A 24 -9.59 10.23 -11.91
N GLU A 25 -10.27 10.77 -10.90
CA GLU A 25 -11.59 11.42 -11.05
C GLU A 25 -11.49 12.79 -11.74
N TYR A 26 -10.31 13.42 -11.70
CA TYR A 26 -10.06 14.73 -12.34
C TYR A 26 -9.69 14.63 -13.82
N LEU A 27 -9.69 13.43 -14.41
CA LEU A 27 -9.48 13.26 -15.84
C LEU A 27 -10.74 13.66 -16.63
N ASP A 28 -10.55 14.39 -17.72
CA ASP A 28 -11.65 14.77 -18.61
C ASP A 28 -12.13 13.57 -19.43
N GLY A 29 -13.32 13.08 -19.12
CA GLY A 29 -13.93 11.93 -19.81
C GLY A 29 -14.20 12.13 -21.30
N LYS A 30 -14.20 13.38 -21.78
CA LYS A 30 -14.45 13.74 -23.20
C LYS A 30 -13.20 13.66 -24.06
N LYS A 31 -12.02 13.53 -23.45
CA LYS A 31 -10.75 13.40 -24.17
C LYS A 31 -10.39 11.95 -24.36
N THR A 32 -9.60 11.68 -25.40
CA THR A 32 -8.95 10.38 -25.56
C THR A 32 -7.75 10.25 -24.61
N VAL A 33 -7.27 9.03 -24.44
CA VAL A 33 -6.05 8.76 -23.67
C VAL A 33 -4.88 9.56 -24.24
N ILE A 34 -4.70 9.53 -25.56
CA ILE A 34 -3.60 10.26 -26.20
C ILE A 34 -3.74 11.78 -26.07
N ASP A 35 -4.94 12.34 -26.25
CA ASP A 35 -5.18 13.77 -26.12
C ASP A 35 -4.91 14.25 -24.68
N THR A 36 -5.32 13.46 -23.68
CA THR A 36 -5.07 13.76 -22.27
C THR A 36 -3.57 13.87 -21.97
N MET A 37 -2.75 13.04 -22.60
CA MET A 37 -1.31 13.09 -22.44
C MET A 37 -0.64 14.19 -23.25
N ILE A 38 -1.11 14.45 -24.47
CA ILE A 38 -0.60 15.54 -25.33
C ILE A 38 -0.82 16.89 -24.67
N ASP A 39 -1.98 17.10 -24.05
CA ASP A 39 -2.30 18.35 -23.36
C ASP A 39 -1.45 18.57 -22.08
N ALA A 40 -0.99 17.49 -21.47
CA ALA A 40 -0.10 17.56 -20.30
C ALA A 40 1.38 17.67 -20.69
N ALA A 41 1.72 17.36 -21.95
CA ALA A 41 3.07 17.36 -22.46
C ALA A 41 3.56 18.79 -22.76
N ASN A 42 4.84 19.02 -22.51
CA ASN A 42 5.56 20.19 -23.01
C ASN A 42 6.30 19.87 -24.32
N GLU A 43 6.94 20.86 -24.94
CA GLU A 43 7.67 20.67 -26.21
C GLU A 43 8.78 19.61 -26.13
N THR A 44 9.41 19.47 -24.96
CA THR A 44 10.57 18.58 -24.79
C THR A 44 10.17 17.11 -24.58
N ASN A 45 8.98 16.84 -24.05
CA ASN A 45 8.53 15.48 -23.72
C ASN A 45 7.39 14.97 -24.60
N ARG A 46 6.86 15.81 -25.49
CA ARG A 46 5.76 15.44 -26.41
C ARG A 46 6.07 14.22 -27.28
N SER A 47 7.31 14.07 -27.72
CA SER A 47 7.75 12.91 -28.48
C SER A 47 7.72 11.60 -27.67
N LYS A 48 7.85 11.68 -26.35
CA LYS A 48 7.88 10.53 -25.42
C LYS A 48 6.49 10.06 -24.96
N VAL A 49 5.43 10.77 -25.34
CA VAL A 49 4.05 10.49 -24.90
C VAL A 49 3.64 9.06 -25.21
N ARG A 50 3.89 8.58 -26.44
CA ARG A 50 3.53 7.20 -26.84
C ARG A 50 4.34 6.14 -26.13
N ASP A 51 5.62 6.39 -25.86
CA ASP A 51 6.49 5.46 -25.13
C ASP A 51 6.05 5.35 -23.65
N ILE A 52 5.72 6.48 -23.03
CA ILE A 52 5.18 6.52 -21.67
C ILE A 52 3.83 5.79 -21.62
N LEU A 53 2.91 6.08 -22.54
CA LEU A 53 1.64 5.35 -22.62
C LEU A 53 1.86 3.84 -22.81
N GLY A 54 2.81 3.44 -23.65
CA GLY A 54 3.18 2.05 -23.84
C GLY A 54 3.70 1.36 -22.58
N SER A 55 4.48 2.07 -21.75
CA SER A 55 4.97 1.55 -20.46
C SER A 55 3.84 1.42 -19.43
N PHE A 56 2.78 2.23 -19.54
CA PHE A 56 1.56 2.15 -18.72
C PHE A 56 0.47 1.26 -19.35
N LEU A 57 0.85 0.36 -20.29
CA LEU A 57 -0.01 -0.63 -20.92
C LEU A 57 -1.10 -0.06 -21.86
N PHE A 58 -0.96 1.17 -22.32
CA PHE A 58 -1.81 1.74 -23.37
C PHE A 58 -1.12 1.55 -24.73
N ARG A 59 -1.52 0.52 -25.47
CA ARG A 59 -0.94 0.15 -26.78
C ARG A 59 -2.02 0.04 -27.86
N GLY A 60 -1.62 0.24 -29.12
CA GLY A 60 -2.51 0.14 -30.27
C GLY A 60 -3.73 1.05 -30.14
N GLU A 61 -4.92 0.51 -30.35
CA GLU A 61 -6.21 1.24 -30.28
C GLU A 61 -6.57 1.74 -28.87
N ALA A 62 -5.89 1.23 -27.83
CA ALA A 62 -6.19 1.68 -26.45
C ALA A 62 -5.87 3.16 -26.22
N VAL A 63 -4.96 3.74 -27.01
CA VAL A 63 -4.61 5.18 -26.89
C VAL A 63 -5.69 6.10 -27.43
N ASP A 64 -6.54 5.60 -28.33
CA ASP A 64 -7.62 6.36 -28.97
C ASP A 64 -8.96 6.24 -28.22
N LYS A 65 -9.02 5.39 -27.16
CA LYS A 65 -10.20 5.28 -26.32
C LYS A 65 -10.46 6.57 -25.55
N TYR A 66 -11.73 6.90 -25.38
CA TYR A 66 -12.12 8.00 -24.50
C TYR A 66 -11.89 7.63 -23.02
N VAL A 67 -11.48 8.60 -22.23
CA VAL A 67 -11.27 8.41 -20.78
C VAL A 67 -12.55 7.94 -20.07
N SER A 68 -13.72 8.33 -20.54
CA SER A 68 -15.02 7.92 -20.00
C SER A 68 -15.27 6.42 -20.07
N VAL A 69 -14.71 5.70 -21.05
CA VAL A 69 -14.90 4.26 -21.23
C VAL A 69 -13.82 3.40 -20.55
N LEU A 70 -12.82 4.03 -19.94
CA LEU A 70 -11.76 3.33 -19.23
C LEU A 70 -12.27 2.73 -17.91
N SER A 71 -11.75 1.57 -17.55
CA SER A 71 -11.92 1.01 -16.19
C SER A 71 -11.26 1.90 -15.13
N GLY A 72 -11.59 1.70 -13.86
CA GLY A 72 -10.97 2.43 -12.75
C GLY A 72 -9.45 2.29 -12.72
N GLY A 73 -8.94 1.07 -12.93
CA GLY A 73 -7.50 0.79 -13.02
C GLY A 73 -6.82 1.47 -14.22
N GLU A 74 -7.47 1.47 -15.39
CA GLU A 74 -6.97 2.18 -16.58
C GLU A 74 -6.92 3.70 -16.33
N ARG A 75 -7.95 4.27 -15.73
CA ARG A 75 -7.96 5.71 -15.38
C ARG A 75 -6.84 6.06 -14.40
N ASN A 76 -6.60 5.22 -13.39
CA ASN A 76 -5.50 5.43 -12.45
C ASN A 76 -4.13 5.37 -13.16
N ARG A 77 -3.91 4.38 -14.05
CA ARG A 77 -2.68 4.31 -14.86
C ARG A 77 -2.48 5.54 -15.73
N LEU A 78 -3.55 6.05 -16.36
CA LEU A 78 -3.49 7.25 -17.17
C LEU A 78 -3.16 8.50 -16.33
N ALA A 79 -3.77 8.65 -15.15
CA ALA A 79 -3.49 9.74 -14.23
C ALA A 79 -2.03 9.72 -13.75
N LEU A 80 -1.49 8.54 -13.46
CA LEU A 80 -0.08 8.33 -13.11
C LEU A 80 0.86 8.66 -14.28
N ALA A 81 0.56 8.17 -15.48
CA ALA A 81 1.34 8.48 -16.67
C ALA A 81 1.37 9.99 -16.94
N LYS A 82 0.23 10.67 -16.80
CA LYS A 82 0.09 12.13 -16.93
C LYS A 82 0.94 12.87 -15.89
N LEU A 83 0.97 12.40 -14.65
CA LEU A 83 1.75 13.02 -13.60
C LEU A 83 3.26 12.86 -13.85
N LEU A 84 3.71 11.66 -14.20
CA LEU A 84 5.13 11.37 -14.46
C LEU A 84 5.66 11.97 -15.76
N LEU A 85 4.79 12.45 -16.63
CA LEU A 85 5.18 13.22 -17.82
C LEU A 85 5.68 14.63 -17.46
N GLN A 86 5.31 15.15 -16.28
CA GLN A 86 5.72 16.48 -15.84
C GLN A 86 7.19 16.47 -15.36
N PRO A 87 7.91 17.58 -15.49
CA PRO A 87 9.31 17.68 -15.06
C PRO A 87 9.42 17.79 -13.53
N LEU A 88 9.01 16.77 -12.80
CA LEU A 88 9.00 16.75 -11.34
C LEU A 88 10.36 16.32 -10.81
N ASN A 89 10.78 16.90 -9.68
CA ASN A 89 11.93 16.44 -8.91
C ASN A 89 11.60 16.02 -7.48
N VAL A 90 10.34 16.24 -7.05
CA VAL A 90 9.79 15.70 -5.82
C VAL A 90 8.40 15.14 -6.13
N LEU A 91 8.15 13.90 -5.75
CA LEU A 91 6.87 13.23 -5.94
C LEU A 91 6.35 12.72 -4.59
N VAL A 92 5.16 13.17 -4.22
CA VAL A 92 4.45 12.71 -3.02
C VAL A 92 3.25 11.88 -3.46
N MET A 93 3.15 10.67 -2.95
CA MET A 93 2.07 9.73 -3.28
C MET A 93 1.43 9.19 -2.01
N ASP A 94 0.11 9.26 -1.96
CA ASP A 94 -0.69 8.74 -0.85
C ASP A 94 -1.53 7.56 -1.34
N GLU A 95 -1.22 6.36 -0.83
CA GLU A 95 -1.84 5.07 -1.17
C GLU A 95 -2.04 4.86 -2.68
N PRO A 96 -0.97 4.97 -3.50
CA PRO A 96 -1.10 4.93 -4.96
C PRO A 96 -1.48 3.55 -5.51
N THR A 97 -1.38 2.51 -4.69
CA THR A 97 -1.72 1.12 -5.07
C THR A 97 -3.19 0.78 -4.87
N ASN A 98 -3.97 1.64 -4.23
CA ASN A 98 -5.39 1.41 -4.01
C ASN A 98 -6.14 1.27 -5.33
N HIS A 99 -6.95 0.20 -5.43
CA HIS A 99 -7.73 -0.15 -6.62
C HIS A 99 -6.91 -0.48 -7.88
N LEU A 100 -5.60 -0.73 -7.75
CA LEU A 100 -4.78 -1.22 -8.84
C LEU A 100 -4.73 -2.75 -8.85
N ASP A 101 -4.84 -3.33 -10.05
CA ASP A 101 -4.52 -4.73 -10.29
C ASP A 101 -2.99 -4.98 -10.19
N ILE A 102 -2.59 -6.25 -10.13
CA ILE A 102 -1.18 -6.64 -9.98
C ILE A 102 -0.32 -6.08 -11.13
N GLN A 103 -0.81 -6.12 -12.36
CA GLN A 103 -0.07 -5.57 -13.51
C GLN A 103 0.15 -4.08 -13.38
N SER A 104 -0.89 -3.34 -12.99
CA SER A 104 -0.81 -1.88 -12.78
C SER A 104 0.14 -1.52 -11.65
N LYS A 105 0.17 -2.30 -10.55
CA LYS A 105 1.13 -2.14 -9.45
C LYS A 105 2.58 -2.33 -9.92
N ASN A 106 2.83 -3.36 -10.73
CA ASN A 106 4.17 -3.62 -11.27
C ASN A 106 4.63 -2.51 -12.21
N VAL A 107 3.75 -2.01 -13.07
CA VAL A 107 4.03 -0.88 -13.96
C VAL A 107 4.37 0.38 -13.14
N LEU A 108 3.55 0.69 -12.13
CA LEU A 108 3.81 1.81 -11.23
C LEU A 108 5.15 1.65 -10.51
N LYS A 109 5.41 0.48 -9.93
CA LYS A 109 6.66 0.18 -9.23
C LYS A 109 7.88 0.41 -10.13
N SER A 110 7.84 -0.12 -11.36
CA SER A 110 8.92 0.07 -12.35
C SER A 110 9.11 1.54 -12.72
N ALA A 111 8.01 2.29 -12.87
CA ALA A 111 8.08 3.72 -13.17
C ALA A 111 8.71 4.53 -12.02
N LEU A 112 8.37 4.19 -10.76
CA LEU A 112 8.93 4.84 -9.59
C LEU A 112 10.40 4.47 -9.35
N GLN A 113 10.82 3.25 -9.66
CA GLN A 113 12.23 2.84 -9.60
C GLN A 113 13.12 3.62 -10.56
N ASN A 114 12.55 4.07 -11.70
CA ASN A 114 13.25 4.88 -12.69
C ASN A 114 13.08 6.39 -12.48
N PHE A 115 12.39 6.80 -11.41
CA PHE A 115 12.22 8.22 -11.10
C PHE A 115 13.49 8.77 -10.44
N GLU A 116 14.14 9.74 -11.09
CA GLU A 116 15.42 10.32 -10.64
C GLU A 116 15.27 11.41 -9.56
N GLY A 117 14.05 11.64 -9.06
CA GLY A 117 13.77 12.64 -8.04
C GLY A 117 13.64 12.06 -6.64
N THR A 118 13.20 12.90 -5.70
CA THR A 118 12.84 12.48 -4.34
C THR A 118 11.41 11.94 -4.31
N LEU A 119 11.24 10.71 -3.85
CA LEU A 119 9.95 10.06 -3.68
C LEU A 119 9.56 10.05 -2.20
N ILE A 120 8.38 10.58 -1.88
CA ILE A 120 7.72 10.44 -0.57
C ILE A 120 6.48 9.60 -0.79
N LEU A 121 6.48 8.41 -0.19
CA LEU A 121 5.46 7.40 -0.45
C LEU A 121 4.79 6.99 0.87
N VAL A 122 3.47 7.11 0.92
CA VAL A 122 2.63 6.55 1.98
C VAL A 122 1.92 5.33 1.39
N SER A 123 2.13 4.16 1.96
CA SER A 123 1.47 2.93 1.51
C SER A 123 1.43 1.87 2.61
N HIS A 124 0.37 1.07 2.61
CA HIS A 124 0.23 -0.13 3.42
C HIS A 124 0.68 -1.40 2.67
N ASP A 125 0.94 -1.30 1.38
CA ASP A 125 1.36 -2.42 0.52
C ASP A 125 2.86 -2.68 0.66
N ARG A 126 3.23 -3.65 1.49
CA ARG A 126 4.62 -3.99 1.80
C ARG A 126 5.38 -4.49 0.57
N GLU A 127 4.75 -5.31 -0.27
CA GLU A 127 5.36 -5.87 -1.47
C GLU A 127 5.65 -4.77 -2.51
N PHE A 128 4.77 -3.79 -2.58
CA PHE A 128 4.99 -2.61 -3.40
C PHE A 128 6.16 -1.76 -2.90
N LEU A 129 6.30 -1.56 -1.58
CA LEU A 129 7.36 -0.76 -0.98
C LEU A 129 8.76 -1.35 -1.12
N GLN A 130 8.89 -2.68 -1.25
CA GLN A 130 10.19 -3.34 -1.38
C GLN A 130 11.00 -2.81 -2.55
N GLY A 131 12.22 -2.35 -2.28
CA GLY A 131 13.15 -1.80 -3.28
C GLY A 131 12.76 -0.43 -3.86
N LEU A 132 11.84 0.30 -3.20
CA LEU A 132 11.46 1.67 -3.58
C LEU A 132 11.98 2.72 -2.61
N ASN A 133 12.36 2.36 -1.40
CA ASN A 133 12.70 3.31 -0.35
C ASN A 133 14.04 3.00 0.31
N ASP A 134 14.78 4.06 0.64
CA ASP A 134 16.03 4.01 1.39
C ASP A 134 15.84 4.38 2.87
N VAL A 135 14.72 5.01 3.20
CA VAL A 135 14.40 5.47 4.55
C VAL A 135 12.91 5.25 4.83
N VAL A 136 12.61 4.73 6.01
CA VAL A 136 11.23 4.62 6.52
C VAL A 136 11.05 5.58 7.69
N TYR A 137 10.00 6.40 7.64
CA TYR A 137 9.59 7.26 8.75
C TYR A 137 8.37 6.64 9.47
N GLU A 138 8.57 6.20 10.70
CA GLU A 138 7.48 5.73 11.55
C GLU A 138 6.87 6.89 12.34
N PHE A 139 5.56 7.06 12.19
CA PHE A 139 4.77 7.99 12.99
C PHE A 139 4.12 7.24 14.14
N LYS A 140 4.64 7.41 15.36
CA LYS A 140 4.13 6.75 16.56
C LYS A 140 4.25 7.65 17.77
N ASP A 141 3.24 7.62 18.65
CA ASP A 141 3.23 8.37 19.92
C ASP A 141 3.55 9.87 19.74
N ARG A 142 3.01 10.50 18.71
CA ARG A 142 3.26 11.90 18.30
C ARG A 142 4.74 12.21 18.02
N LYS A 143 5.52 11.21 17.70
CA LYS A 143 6.94 11.32 17.32
C LYS A 143 7.15 10.70 15.96
N ILE A 144 8.16 11.22 15.27
CA ILE A 144 8.61 10.69 13.99
C ILE A 144 9.96 10.03 14.24
N LYS A 145 10.07 8.75 13.87
CA LYS A 145 11.32 8.01 14.00
C LYS A 145 11.80 7.56 12.63
N PRO A 146 12.98 8.00 12.18
CA PRO A 146 13.56 7.51 10.93
C PRO A 146 14.24 6.15 11.15
N TYR A 147 14.10 5.27 10.16
CA TYR A 147 14.86 4.03 10.02
C TYR A 147 15.60 4.11 8.69
N LEU A 148 16.94 4.10 8.74
CA LEU A 148 17.79 4.12 7.55
C LEU A 148 17.89 2.70 7.00
N GLY A 149 17.19 2.45 5.92
CA GLY A 149 17.02 1.15 5.27
C GLY A 149 15.66 1.04 4.62
N ASP A 150 15.45 -0.07 3.92
CA ASP A 150 14.20 -0.39 3.25
C ASP A 150 13.09 -0.83 4.23
N ILE A 151 11.93 -1.17 3.68
CA ILE A 151 10.79 -1.63 4.46
C ILE A 151 11.10 -2.95 5.20
N ASP A 152 11.90 -3.83 4.63
CA ASP A 152 12.24 -5.11 5.25
C ASP A 152 13.12 -4.90 6.47
N PHE A 153 14.12 -4.02 6.40
CA PHE A 153 14.93 -3.59 7.53
C PHE A 153 14.07 -2.99 8.66
N TYR A 154 13.12 -2.12 8.31
CA TYR A 154 12.19 -1.54 9.28
C TYR A 154 11.38 -2.63 10.00
N LEU A 155 10.83 -3.59 9.26
CA LEU A 155 10.03 -4.68 9.82
C LEU A 155 10.85 -5.56 10.76
N GLU A 156 12.10 -5.87 10.40
CA GLU A 156 13.04 -6.60 11.27
C GLU A 156 13.30 -5.85 12.59
N GLN A 157 13.61 -4.56 12.50
CA GLN A 157 13.84 -3.72 13.68
C GLN A 157 12.60 -3.64 14.58
N ARG A 158 11.42 -3.58 14.00
CA ARG A 158 10.15 -3.61 14.75
C ARG A 158 9.93 -4.93 15.48
N GLN A 159 10.20 -6.06 14.83
CA GLN A 159 10.10 -7.38 15.47
C GLN A 159 11.06 -7.50 16.65
N LEU A 160 12.31 -7.09 16.48
CA LEU A 160 13.33 -7.08 17.54
C LEU A 160 12.94 -6.16 18.72
N GLN A 161 12.35 -5.00 18.43
CA GLN A 161 11.86 -4.10 19.48
C GLN A 161 10.70 -4.72 20.24
N ASN A 162 9.72 -5.30 19.55
CA ASN A 162 8.59 -5.97 20.18
C ASN A 162 9.03 -7.15 21.07
N LEU A 163 10.04 -7.92 20.65
CA LEU A 163 10.63 -8.98 21.45
C LEU A 163 11.31 -8.44 22.72
N ARG A 164 12.12 -7.38 22.59
CA ARG A 164 12.78 -6.73 23.74
C ARG A 164 11.77 -6.09 24.71
N ASP A 165 10.70 -5.51 24.20
CA ASP A 165 9.64 -4.95 25.02
C ASP A 165 8.82 -6.05 25.71
N ALA A 166 8.64 -7.21 25.07
CA ALA A 166 8.03 -8.37 25.68
C ALA A 166 8.92 -8.97 26.79
N GLU A 167 10.25 -9.04 26.59
CA GLU A 167 11.22 -9.50 27.59
C GLU A 167 11.32 -8.54 28.79
N ARG A 168 11.31 -7.24 28.56
CA ARG A 168 11.30 -6.22 29.63
C ARG A 168 10.00 -6.20 30.45
N ARG A 169 8.92 -6.76 29.90
CA ARG A 169 7.62 -6.88 30.60
C ARG A 169 7.47 -8.18 31.37
N THR A 170 8.49 -9.04 31.43
CA THR A 170 8.53 -10.20 32.33
C THR A 170 8.93 -9.69 33.72
N PRO A 171 8.04 -9.62 34.73
CA PRO A 171 8.41 -9.09 36.02
C PRO A 171 9.21 -10.17 36.77
N GLU A 172 10.40 -9.79 37.22
CA GLU A 172 11.02 -10.45 38.39
C GLU A 172 10.02 -10.48 39.55
N LYS A 173 9.83 -11.67 40.10
CA LYS A 173 9.01 -11.89 41.28
C LYS A 173 9.56 -11.07 42.45
N THR A 174 8.91 -9.97 42.77
CA THR A 174 9.00 -9.37 44.11
C THR A 174 7.60 -9.20 44.69
N THR A 175 7.46 -9.77 45.84
CA THR A 175 6.28 -9.84 46.71
C THR A 175 5.82 -8.49 47.25
N GLN A 176 4.51 -8.36 47.37
CA GLN A 176 3.70 -7.52 48.29
C GLN A 176 3.14 -6.18 47.80
N LYS A 177 1.88 -6.12 47.72
CA LYS A 177 0.76 -5.47 48.46
C LYS A 177 -0.23 -4.65 47.62
N THR A 178 -1.51 -5.03 47.84
CA THR A 178 -2.75 -4.32 48.08
C THR A 178 -3.61 -3.76 46.92
N SER A 179 -4.82 -4.29 46.95
CA SER A 179 -6.19 -3.88 46.54
C SER A 179 -6.50 -3.04 45.29
N ASP A 180 -5.65 -2.23 44.70
CA ASP A 180 -5.93 -1.50 43.44
C ASP A 180 -5.50 -2.29 42.21
N ASN A 181 -4.84 -3.42 42.37
CA ASN A 181 -4.25 -4.24 41.33
C ASN A 181 -5.23 -5.19 40.57
N LYS A 182 -6.48 -5.35 41.09
CA LYS A 182 -7.41 -6.28 40.41
C LYS A 182 -7.97 -5.74 39.11
N ARG A 183 -8.30 -4.46 39.03
CA ARG A 183 -8.81 -3.81 37.83
C ARG A 183 -7.73 -3.66 36.74
N SER A 184 -6.50 -3.34 37.14
CA SER A 184 -5.35 -3.24 36.24
C SER A 184 -4.94 -4.62 35.71
N TYR A 185 -5.00 -5.68 36.52
CA TYR A 185 -4.65 -7.05 36.11
C TYR A 185 -5.70 -7.64 35.15
N GLU A 186 -6.97 -7.37 35.35
CA GLU A 186 -8.03 -7.85 34.43
C GLU A 186 -7.96 -7.14 33.06
N SER A 187 -7.70 -5.85 33.02
CA SER A 187 -7.49 -5.11 31.77
C SER A 187 -6.24 -5.57 31.03
N GLN A 188 -5.13 -5.81 31.73
CA GLN A 188 -3.90 -6.34 31.11
C GLN A 188 -4.09 -7.77 30.59
N LYS A 189 -4.82 -8.63 31.31
CA LYS A 189 -5.14 -9.98 30.88
C LYS A 189 -6.04 -9.98 29.64
N LYS A 190 -6.99 -9.04 29.58
CA LYS A 190 -7.88 -8.85 28.43
C LYS A 190 -7.10 -8.34 27.20
N LEU A 191 -6.23 -7.37 27.40
CA LEU A 191 -5.35 -6.86 26.33
C LEU A 191 -4.42 -7.94 25.77
N LYS A 192 -3.80 -8.74 26.63
CA LYS A 192 -2.95 -9.88 26.23
C LYS A 192 -3.73 -10.95 25.46
N SER A 193 -4.98 -11.20 25.86
CA SER A 193 -5.88 -12.12 25.14
C SER A 193 -6.22 -11.61 23.74
N LEU A 194 -6.49 -10.31 23.60
CA LEU A 194 -6.76 -9.67 22.30
C LEU A 194 -5.53 -9.67 21.40
N GLN A 195 -4.34 -9.41 21.95
CA GLN A 195 -3.06 -9.48 21.21
C GLN A 195 -2.76 -10.89 20.70
N ASN A 196 -2.99 -11.93 21.55
CA ASN A 196 -2.82 -13.32 21.12
C ASN A 196 -3.82 -13.71 20.01
N ARG A 197 -5.04 -13.16 20.07
CA ARG A 197 -6.04 -13.39 19.04
C ARG A 197 -5.67 -12.68 17.73
N LEU A 198 -5.11 -11.46 17.82
CA LEU A 198 -4.60 -10.73 16.67
C LEU A 198 -3.48 -11.51 15.97
N SER A 199 -2.49 -11.97 16.72
CA SER A 199 -1.38 -12.76 16.15
C SER A 199 -1.82 -14.06 15.47
N LYS A 200 -2.86 -14.73 16.01
CA LYS A 200 -3.45 -15.90 15.34
C LYS A 200 -4.17 -15.54 14.04
N LEU A 201 -4.84 -14.41 14.05
CA LEU A 201 -5.54 -13.90 12.87
C LEU A 201 -4.56 -13.51 11.76
N GLU A 202 -3.47 -12.84 12.12
CA GLU A 202 -2.37 -12.49 11.20
C GLU A 202 -1.73 -13.73 10.58
N ALA A 203 -1.50 -14.76 11.39
CA ALA A 203 -0.97 -16.04 10.89
C ALA A 203 -1.94 -16.75 9.93
N ALA A 204 -3.25 -16.67 10.18
CA ALA A 204 -4.27 -17.24 9.31
C ALA A 204 -4.38 -16.46 7.97
N ILE A 205 -4.33 -15.12 8.03
CA ILE A 205 -4.30 -14.27 6.84
C ILE A 205 -3.07 -14.61 5.99
N ALA A 206 -1.88 -14.64 6.58
CA ALA A 206 -0.65 -14.95 5.85
C ALA A 206 -0.65 -16.34 5.21
N ALA A 207 -1.24 -17.35 5.88
CA ALA A 207 -1.37 -18.69 5.32
C ALA A 207 -2.32 -18.69 4.11
N LEU A 208 -3.45 -17.99 4.21
CA LEU A 208 -4.46 -17.94 3.16
C LEU A 208 -3.98 -17.12 1.95
N GLU A 209 -3.26 -16.03 2.17
CA GLU A 209 -2.59 -15.25 1.12
C GLU A 209 -1.57 -16.11 0.36
N LYS A 210 -0.78 -16.90 1.08
CA LYS A 210 0.18 -17.84 0.46
C LYS A 210 -0.53 -18.88 -0.41
N ASP A 211 -1.64 -19.42 0.06
CA ASP A 211 -2.44 -20.39 -0.69
C ASP A 211 -3.03 -19.76 -1.96
N ILE A 212 -3.61 -18.56 -1.86
CA ILE A 212 -4.16 -17.82 -3.00
C ILE A 212 -3.05 -17.52 -4.01
N LYS A 213 -1.89 -17.06 -3.54
CA LYS A 213 -0.73 -16.79 -4.41
C LYS A 213 -0.22 -18.04 -5.14
N ALA A 214 -0.26 -19.20 -4.50
CA ALA A 214 0.07 -20.47 -5.14
C ALA A 214 -0.93 -20.82 -6.27
N ILE A 215 -2.22 -20.61 -6.02
CA ILE A 215 -3.27 -20.82 -7.03
C ILE A 215 -3.13 -19.83 -8.18
N ASP A 216 -2.83 -18.56 -7.91
CA ASP A 216 -2.62 -17.53 -8.92
C ASP A 216 -1.41 -17.90 -9.83
N LEU A 217 -0.33 -18.44 -9.24
CA LEU A 217 0.83 -18.91 -9.97
C LEU A 217 0.50 -20.13 -10.85
N GLU A 218 -0.30 -21.08 -10.36
CA GLU A 218 -0.77 -22.22 -11.14
C GLU A 218 -1.66 -21.79 -12.31
N LEU A 219 -2.48 -20.76 -12.13
CA LEU A 219 -3.27 -20.16 -13.21
C LEU A 219 -2.39 -19.51 -14.28
N GLU A 220 -1.28 -18.87 -13.89
CA GLU A 220 -0.34 -18.30 -14.86
C GLU A 220 0.40 -19.35 -15.69
N ILE A 221 0.74 -20.49 -15.09
CA ILE A 221 1.56 -21.54 -15.72
C ILE A 221 0.69 -22.53 -16.53
N ASN A 222 -0.47 -22.94 -15.99
CA ASN A 222 -1.30 -24.01 -16.51
C ASN A 222 -2.81 -23.66 -16.49
N TYR A 223 -3.21 -22.56 -17.12
CA TYR A 223 -4.58 -22.05 -17.08
C TYR A 223 -5.63 -23.10 -17.42
N GLU A 224 -5.47 -23.82 -18.54
CA GLU A 224 -6.47 -24.80 -19.02
C GLU A 224 -6.64 -25.98 -18.04
N ALA A 225 -5.56 -26.50 -17.49
CA ALA A 225 -5.62 -27.64 -16.56
C ALA A 225 -6.19 -27.22 -15.18
N THR A 226 -5.88 -26.03 -14.73
CA THR A 226 -6.29 -25.51 -13.41
C THR A 226 -7.77 -25.14 -13.39
N VAL A 227 -8.27 -24.53 -14.47
CA VAL A 227 -9.70 -24.15 -14.60
C VAL A 227 -10.63 -25.35 -14.81
N LEU A 228 -10.11 -26.44 -15.40
CA LEU A 228 -10.87 -27.70 -15.59
C LEU A 228 -10.97 -28.54 -14.31
N ALA A 229 -10.25 -28.19 -13.24
CA ALA A 229 -10.39 -28.90 -11.97
C ALA A 229 -11.82 -28.72 -11.40
N PRO A 230 -12.47 -29.79 -10.95
CA PRO A 230 -13.84 -29.72 -10.43
C PRO A 230 -13.88 -28.78 -9.20
N ASN A 231 -14.84 -27.86 -9.20
CA ASN A 231 -15.06 -26.84 -8.16
C ASN A 231 -13.92 -25.83 -7.95
N PHE A 232 -13.03 -25.64 -8.94
CA PHE A 232 -11.94 -24.69 -8.86
C PHE A 232 -12.42 -23.27 -8.51
N PHE A 233 -13.36 -22.73 -9.29
CA PHE A 233 -13.86 -21.38 -9.09
C PHE A 233 -14.55 -21.20 -7.73
N ASP A 234 -15.32 -22.17 -7.29
CA ASP A 234 -15.98 -22.13 -5.99
C ASP A 234 -14.96 -22.13 -4.84
N THR A 235 -13.92 -22.96 -4.95
CA THR A 235 -12.85 -23.03 -3.94
C THR A 235 -12.02 -21.76 -3.91
N TYR A 236 -11.71 -21.21 -5.07
CA TYR A 236 -10.92 -19.98 -5.18
C TYR A 236 -11.70 -18.77 -4.66
N GLN A 237 -12.98 -18.65 -5.02
CA GLN A 237 -13.86 -17.60 -4.49
C GLN A 237 -14.09 -17.74 -2.99
N ALA A 238 -14.27 -18.96 -2.48
CA ALA A 238 -14.40 -19.21 -1.05
C ALA A 238 -13.16 -18.75 -0.28
N LYS A 239 -11.93 -19.06 -0.77
CA LYS A 239 -10.68 -18.60 -0.15
C LYS A 239 -10.55 -17.07 -0.16
N LYS A 240 -10.94 -16.41 -1.24
CA LYS A 240 -10.94 -14.93 -1.31
C LYS A 240 -11.95 -14.30 -0.34
N ALA A 241 -13.15 -14.85 -0.25
CA ALA A 241 -14.17 -14.38 0.69
C ALA A 241 -13.75 -14.62 2.15
N GLU A 242 -13.09 -15.75 2.44
CA GLU A 242 -12.53 -16.03 3.75
C GLU A 242 -11.42 -15.04 4.11
N LEU A 243 -10.51 -14.72 3.18
CA LEU A 243 -9.48 -13.71 3.38
C LEU A 243 -10.07 -12.35 3.72
N GLU A 244 -11.08 -11.91 2.95
CA GLU A 244 -11.77 -10.64 3.19
C GLU A 244 -12.43 -10.61 4.58
N SER A 245 -13.08 -11.71 4.98
CA SER A 245 -13.66 -11.84 6.32
C SER A 245 -12.63 -11.78 7.44
N LEU A 246 -11.47 -12.41 7.26
CA LEU A 246 -10.37 -12.36 8.24
C LEU A 246 -9.76 -10.97 8.32
N MET A 247 -9.62 -10.25 7.20
CA MET A 247 -9.13 -8.87 7.17
C MET A 247 -10.09 -7.93 7.90
N GLN A 248 -11.40 -8.06 7.72
CA GLN A 248 -12.39 -7.28 8.48
C GLN A 248 -12.30 -7.56 9.99
N GLN A 249 -12.14 -8.83 10.38
CA GLN A 249 -11.96 -9.18 11.79
C GLN A 249 -10.65 -8.61 12.37
N TRP A 250 -9.59 -8.58 11.57
CA TRP A 250 -8.31 -7.99 11.94
C TRP A 250 -8.44 -6.48 12.19
N GLU A 251 -9.14 -5.77 11.32
CA GLU A 251 -9.40 -4.34 11.44
C GLU A 251 -10.18 -4.00 12.73
N ILE A 252 -11.29 -4.70 12.97
CA ILE A 252 -12.11 -4.53 14.17
C ILE A 252 -11.30 -4.83 15.45
N LEU A 253 -10.47 -5.87 15.40
CA LEU A 253 -9.68 -6.28 16.56
C LEU A 253 -8.55 -5.27 16.84
N THR A 254 -7.94 -4.72 15.80
CA THR A 254 -6.90 -3.68 15.91
C THR A 254 -7.47 -2.40 16.50
N GLU A 255 -8.62 -1.93 16.00
CA GLU A 255 -9.32 -0.78 16.61
C GLU A 255 -9.71 -1.02 18.07
N THR A 256 -10.10 -2.26 18.40
CA THR A 256 -10.47 -2.61 19.78
C THR A 256 -9.26 -2.58 20.70
N ILE A 257 -8.10 -3.03 20.23
CA ILE A 257 -6.83 -2.97 20.99
C ILE A 257 -6.38 -1.52 21.17
N GLU A 258 -6.50 -0.69 20.14
CA GLU A 258 -6.15 0.75 20.24
C GLU A 258 -7.03 1.50 21.24
N LYS A 259 -8.32 1.19 21.31
CA LYS A 259 -9.25 1.80 22.29
C LYS A 259 -8.98 1.35 23.73
N HIS A 260 -8.27 0.24 23.93
CA HIS A 260 -7.97 -0.33 25.26
C HIS A 260 -6.49 -0.20 25.66
N SER A 261 -5.66 0.37 24.79
CA SER A 261 -4.25 0.65 25.00
C SER A 261 -4.04 2.07 25.53
#